data_465ee1fd1fd46bc1dbc63e84ccea3504
#
_entry.id   465ee1fd1fd46bc1dbc63e84ccea3504
#
_cell.length_a   1.000
_cell.length_b   1.000
_cell.length_c   1.000
_cell.angle_alpha   90.00
_cell.angle_beta   90.00
_cell.angle_gamma   90.00
#
_symmetry.space_group_name_H-M   'P 1'
#
loop_
_entity.id
_entity.type
_entity.pdbx_description
1 polymer ?
#
loop_
_entity_poly.entity_id
_entity_poly.type
_entity_poly.pdbx_seq_one_letter_code
_entity_poly.pdbx_strand_id
1 'polypeptide(L)'
;VSATQPNSSGKRHGGGRYGEIILFRMIERKLKFACFYDSSKWLNPKVKTACQKGKIPLHDVCGSSVKQIVSEYGYTRLYSCLPQELAELTCCEVYGTVHGLREFETPYDTIFYHYHHSLKEWGKFTIKKLLNSWFRHRKHGEYLRRYIQSSFRLITVSEHSRYSILSFFPEMKDEKIRVFYSPNTSCGEKKERNPA
;
A
#
# COMPACT_ATOMS: atom_id res chain seq x y z
N VAL A 1 5.72 4.58 -5.88
CA VAL A 1 6.00 5.54 -4.79
C VAL A 1 4.83 6.50 -4.59
N SER A 2 4.21 7.01 -5.66
CA SER A 2 3.11 8.01 -5.60
C SER A 2 1.99 7.64 -4.62
N ALA A 3 1.54 6.38 -4.62
CA ALA A 3 0.45 5.89 -3.76
C ALA A 3 0.74 6.02 -2.25
N THR A 4 2.00 6.21 -1.86
CA THR A 4 2.42 6.21 -0.45
C THR A 4 3.07 7.52 0.00
N GLN A 5 3.11 8.54 -0.87
CA GLN A 5 3.65 9.85 -0.52
C GLN A 5 2.73 10.58 0.47
N PRO A 6 3.26 11.09 1.58
CA PRO A 6 2.50 11.95 2.48
C PRO A 6 2.34 13.36 1.90
N ASN A 7 1.28 14.06 2.29
CA ASN A 7 1.06 15.45 1.88
C ASN A 7 2.10 16.42 2.46
N SER A 8 2.71 16.08 3.59
CA SER A 8 3.72 16.92 4.27
C SER A 8 4.91 16.10 4.74
N SER A 9 6.06 16.75 4.88
CA SER A 9 7.30 16.13 5.34
C SER A 9 7.14 15.44 6.72
N GLY A 10 7.72 14.26 6.85
CA GLY A 10 7.95 13.59 8.13
C GLY A 10 6.88 12.60 8.60
N LYS A 11 5.65 12.63 8.09
CA LYS A 11 4.59 11.69 8.51
C LYS A 11 4.42 10.56 7.51
N ARG A 12 5.34 9.58 7.54
CA ARG A 12 5.20 8.36 6.75
C ARG A 12 4.34 7.34 7.49
N HIS A 13 3.31 6.82 6.84
CA HIS A 13 2.55 5.67 7.36
C HIS A 13 3.25 4.35 7.02
N GLY A 14 2.83 3.23 7.65
CA GLY A 14 3.47 1.92 7.50
C GLY A 14 3.62 1.44 6.06
N GLY A 15 2.59 1.62 5.23
CA GLY A 15 2.62 1.29 3.79
C GLY A 15 3.67 2.09 3.02
N GLY A 16 3.89 3.37 3.37
CA GLY A 16 4.93 4.20 2.76
C GLY A 16 6.33 3.69 3.10
N ARG A 17 6.57 3.33 4.36
CA ARG A 17 7.83 2.73 4.78
C ARG A 17 8.11 1.39 4.10
N TYR A 18 7.09 0.54 4.00
CA TYR A 18 7.17 -0.72 3.29
C TYR A 18 7.55 -0.50 1.81
N GLY A 19 6.88 0.43 1.12
CA GLY A 19 7.17 0.75 -0.27
C GLY A 19 8.60 1.26 -0.50
N GLU A 20 9.11 2.11 0.40
CA GLU A 20 10.50 2.57 0.33
C GLU A 20 11.49 1.42 0.50
N ILE A 21 11.25 0.48 1.41
CA ILE A 21 12.11 -0.70 1.61
C ILE A 21 12.15 -1.55 0.35
N ILE A 22 10.99 -1.84 -0.24
CA ILE A 22 10.92 -2.59 -1.49
C ILE A 22 11.70 -1.87 -2.60
N LEU A 23 11.51 -0.57 -2.75
CA LEU A 23 12.23 0.26 -3.73
C LEU A 23 13.74 0.14 -3.56
N PHE A 24 14.27 0.35 -2.36
CA PHE A 24 15.71 0.26 -2.09
C PHE A 24 16.26 -1.14 -2.40
N ARG A 25 15.53 -2.20 -2.05
CA ARG A 25 15.90 -3.58 -2.38
C ARG A 25 15.91 -3.85 -3.90
N MET A 26 14.98 -3.27 -4.65
CA MET A 26 14.97 -3.36 -6.11
C MET A 26 16.20 -2.67 -6.71
N ILE A 27 16.58 -1.50 -6.19
CA ILE A 27 17.77 -0.77 -6.62
C ILE A 27 19.05 -1.57 -6.29
N GLU A 28 19.18 -2.08 -5.07
CA GLU A 28 20.31 -2.92 -4.64
C GLU A 28 20.49 -4.15 -5.56
N ARG A 29 19.38 -4.76 -5.97
CA ARG A 29 19.37 -5.91 -6.88
C ARG A 29 19.52 -5.52 -8.36
N LYS A 30 19.72 -4.26 -8.67
CA LYS A 30 19.89 -3.72 -10.04
C LYS A 30 18.75 -4.14 -10.98
N LEU A 31 17.53 -4.21 -10.48
CA LEU A 31 16.37 -4.53 -11.32
C LEU A 31 16.07 -3.37 -12.27
N LYS A 32 15.57 -3.68 -13.47
CA LYS A 32 15.09 -2.66 -14.42
C LYS A 32 13.65 -2.30 -14.11
N PHE A 33 13.40 -1.05 -13.72
CA PHE A 33 12.05 -0.53 -13.43
C PHE A 33 12.04 1.00 -13.51
N ALA A 34 10.87 1.57 -13.49
CA ALA A 34 10.64 3.01 -13.31
C ALA A 34 9.76 3.26 -12.09
N CYS A 35 9.78 4.47 -11.56
CA CYS A 35 8.96 4.88 -10.44
C CYS A 35 7.99 5.98 -10.83
N PHE A 36 6.82 5.96 -10.21
CA PHE A 36 5.85 7.05 -10.26
C PHE A 36 5.92 7.85 -8.95
N TYR A 37 5.90 9.16 -9.05
CA TYR A 37 5.81 10.08 -7.93
C TYR A 37 4.83 11.22 -8.26
N ASP A 38 4.37 11.90 -7.25
CA ASP A 38 3.47 13.03 -7.36
C ASP A 38 4.25 14.27 -6.86
N SER A 39 4.55 15.20 -7.75
CA SER A 39 5.34 16.39 -7.42
C SER A 39 4.60 17.37 -6.49
N SER A 40 3.27 17.25 -6.37
CA SER A 40 2.48 18.03 -5.42
C SER A 40 2.60 17.53 -3.98
N LYS A 41 3.19 16.35 -3.77
CA LYS A 41 3.37 15.71 -2.46
C LYS A 41 4.84 15.64 -2.05
N TRP A 42 5.07 15.48 -0.77
CA TRP A 42 6.43 15.34 -0.27
C TRP A 42 7.06 14.02 -0.73
N LEU A 43 8.22 14.12 -1.38
CA LEU A 43 9.04 12.96 -1.76
C LEU A 43 10.25 12.87 -0.81
N ASN A 44 10.48 11.69 -0.24
CA ASN A 44 11.64 11.44 0.60
C ASN A 44 12.94 11.72 -0.19
N PRO A 45 13.81 12.65 0.28
CA PRO A 45 15.06 12.97 -0.39
C PRO A 45 15.97 11.75 -0.64
N LYS A 46 15.95 10.76 0.27
CA LYS A 46 16.70 9.51 0.11
C LYS A 46 16.21 8.71 -1.10
N VAL A 47 14.89 8.67 -1.33
CA VAL A 47 14.30 8.02 -2.50
C VAL A 47 14.73 8.73 -3.77
N LYS A 48 14.63 10.07 -3.82
CA LYS A 48 15.05 10.88 -4.96
C LYS A 48 16.52 10.62 -5.30
N THR A 49 17.41 10.72 -4.31
CA THR A 49 18.85 10.49 -4.47
C THR A 49 19.15 9.06 -4.93
N ALA A 50 18.47 8.05 -4.36
CA ALA A 50 18.70 6.66 -4.74
C ALA A 50 18.26 6.38 -6.19
N CYS A 51 17.13 6.93 -6.62
CA CYS A 51 16.68 6.82 -8.01
C CYS A 51 17.66 7.51 -8.97
N GLN A 52 18.16 8.70 -8.64
CA GLN A 52 19.16 9.41 -9.44
C GLN A 52 20.46 8.60 -9.58
N LYS A 53 21.03 8.11 -8.47
CA LYS A 53 22.22 7.28 -8.46
C LYS A 53 22.03 5.97 -9.23
N GLY A 54 20.86 5.34 -9.09
CA GLY A 54 20.52 4.11 -9.79
C GLY A 54 20.07 4.31 -11.24
N LYS A 55 20.02 5.54 -11.73
CA LYS A 55 19.48 5.91 -13.07
C LYS A 55 18.07 5.36 -13.30
N ILE A 56 17.25 5.35 -12.24
CA ILE A 56 15.85 4.90 -12.29
C ILE A 56 14.97 6.06 -12.76
N PRO A 57 14.21 5.90 -13.86
CA PRO A 57 13.28 6.93 -14.30
C PRO A 57 12.23 7.24 -13.21
N LEU A 58 11.98 8.53 -12.98
CA LEU A 58 10.93 9.03 -12.09
C LEU A 58 9.89 9.76 -12.93
N HIS A 59 8.70 9.17 -13.07
CA HIS A 59 7.59 9.78 -13.81
C HIS A 59 6.68 10.53 -12.84
N ASP A 60 6.43 11.79 -13.16
CA ASP A 60 5.50 12.62 -12.39
C ASP A 60 4.06 12.33 -12.82
N VAL A 61 3.23 12.00 -11.83
CA VAL A 61 1.78 11.79 -12.03
C VAL A 61 0.96 13.03 -11.65
N CYS A 62 1.60 14.14 -11.27
CA CYS A 62 0.93 15.41 -11.07
C CYS A 62 0.51 15.98 -12.45
N GLY A 63 -0.78 15.93 -12.74
CA GLY A 63 -1.31 16.37 -14.03
C GLY A 63 -1.31 15.33 -15.16
N SER A 64 -0.78 14.12 -14.91
CA SER A 64 -0.81 12.99 -15.86
C SER A 64 -1.36 11.74 -15.18
N SER A 65 -2.16 10.95 -15.89
CA SER A 65 -2.65 9.70 -15.32
C SER A 65 -1.59 8.60 -15.41
N VAL A 66 -1.56 7.72 -14.41
CA VAL A 66 -0.70 6.51 -14.44
C VAL A 66 -0.96 5.70 -15.70
N LYS A 67 -2.21 5.62 -16.16
CA LYS A 67 -2.61 4.93 -17.39
C LYS A 67 -1.93 5.50 -18.63
N GLN A 68 -1.87 6.83 -18.75
CA GLN A 68 -1.20 7.50 -19.88
C GLN A 68 0.29 7.15 -19.90
N ILE A 69 0.99 7.30 -18.78
CA ILE A 69 2.42 7.02 -18.68
C ILE A 69 2.70 5.54 -18.97
N VAL A 70 1.91 4.62 -18.41
CA VAL A 70 2.06 3.17 -18.65
C VAL A 70 1.93 2.86 -20.14
N SER A 71 0.95 3.45 -20.83
CA SER A 71 0.74 3.23 -22.25
C SER A 71 1.83 3.87 -23.11
N GLU A 72 2.25 5.09 -22.79
CA GLU A 72 3.28 5.85 -23.52
C GLU A 72 4.65 5.15 -23.51
N TYR A 73 5.04 4.66 -22.33
CA TYR A 73 6.34 3.99 -22.15
C TYR A 73 6.28 2.46 -22.35
N GLY A 74 5.12 1.91 -22.66
CA GLY A 74 4.95 0.48 -22.92
C GLY A 74 5.23 -0.41 -21.70
N TYR A 75 4.92 0.06 -20.48
CA TYR A 75 5.10 -0.76 -19.29
C TYR A 75 4.08 -1.89 -19.23
N THR A 76 4.55 -3.11 -19.14
CA THR A 76 3.72 -4.32 -19.12
C THR A 76 3.31 -4.76 -17.73
N ARG A 77 4.00 -4.27 -16.69
CA ARG A 77 3.75 -4.62 -15.29
C ARG A 77 3.81 -3.40 -14.41
N LEU A 78 2.88 -3.31 -13.47
CA LEU A 78 2.82 -2.25 -12.49
C LEU A 78 2.69 -2.84 -11.08
N TYR A 79 3.47 -2.32 -10.15
CA TYR A 79 3.39 -2.68 -8.73
C TYR A 79 2.99 -1.49 -7.88
N SER A 80 2.05 -1.69 -6.95
CA SER A 80 1.70 -0.70 -5.93
C SER A 80 1.65 -1.30 -4.53
N CYS A 81 2.20 -0.55 -3.58
CA CYS A 81 2.12 -0.89 -2.16
C CYS A 81 0.72 -0.66 -1.57
N LEU A 82 -0.12 0.13 -2.25
CA LEU A 82 -1.53 0.38 -1.93
C LEU A 82 -2.34 0.25 -3.22
N PRO A 83 -3.14 -0.80 -3.35
CA PRO A 83 -3.77 -1.15 -4.62
C PRO A 83 -4.99 -0.29 -5.00
N GLN A 84 -5.54 0.50 -4.07
CA GLN A 84 -6.84 1.14 -4.22
C GLN A 84 -6.97 2.04 -5.47
N GLU A 85 -5.90 2.73 -5.85
CA GLU A 85 -5.90 3.69 -6.96
C GLU A 85 -5.73 3.03 -8.34
N LEU A 86 -5.40 1.75 -8.39
CA LEU A 86 -5.02 1.06 -9.62
C LEU A 86 -6.09 0.09 -10.15
N ALA A 87 -7.21 -0.03 -9.48
CA ALA A 87 -8.26 -1.00 -9.80
C ALA A 87 -8.88 -0.81 -11.20
N GLU A 88 -8.64 0.31 -11.86
CA GLU A 88 -9.20 0.64 -13.19
C GLU A 88 -8.20 0.43 -14.33
N LEU A 89 -6.96 0.05 -14.03
CA LEU A 89 -5.95 -0.17 -15.05
C LEU A 89 -6.12 -1.51 -15.74
N THR A 90 -6.37 -1.49 -17.04
CA THR A 90 -6.51 -2.66 -17.90
C THR A 90 -5.38 -2.81 -18.91
N CYS A 91 -4.50 -1.81 -19.01
CA CYS A 91 -3.44 -1.76 -20.03
C CYS A 91 -2.16 -2.54 -19.66
N CYS A 92 -2.05 -3.01 -18.43
CA CYS A 92 -0.88 -3.76 -17.95
C CYS A 92 -1.29 -4.75 -16.84
N GLU A 93 -0.38 -5.67 -16.51
CA GLU A 93 -0.54 -6.58 -15.36
C GLU A 93 -0.25 -5.82 -14.06
N VAL A 94 -1.22 -5.79 -13.13
CA VAL A 94 -1.11 -5.04 -11.89
C VAL A 94 -0.90 -5.96 -10.70
N TYR A 95 0.08 -5.62 -9.87
CA TYR A 95 0.38 -6.25 -8.59
C TYR A 95 0.12 -5.27 -7.47
N GLY A 96 -0.77 -5.60 -6.55
CA GLY A 96 -1.12 -4.74 -5.42
C GLY A 96 -0.87 -5.41 -4.07
N THR A 97 -0.24 -4.71 -3.12
CA THR A 97 -0.05 -5.24 -1.77
C THR A 97 -1.20 -4.87 -0.85
N VAL A 98 -1.88 -5.88 -0.32
CA VAL A 98 -2.89 -5.76 0.73
C VAL A 98 -2.24 -6.08 2.07
N HIS A 99 -2.11 -5.06 2.94
CA HIS A 99 -1.45 -5.20 4.24
C HIS A 99 -2.33 -5.88 5.29
N GLY A 100 -3.63 -5.96 5.08
CA GLY A 100 -4.59 -6.62 5.95
C GLY A 100 -6.01 -6.16 5.65
N LEU A 101 -6.97 -6.86 6.22
CA LEU A 101 -8.40 -6.59 6.10
C LEU A 101 -9.04 -6.17 7.44
N ARG A 102 -8.31 -5.43 8.25
CA ARG A 102 -8.76 -5.04 9.60
C ARG A 102 -10.17 -4.45 9.62
N GLU A 103 -10.56 -3.71 8.59
CA GLU A 103 -11.90 -3.13 8.50
C GLU A 103 -13.00 -4.18 8.35
N PHE A 104 -12.68 -5.36 7.81
CA PHE A 104 -13.59 -6.51 7.71
C PHE A 104 -13.51 -7.40 8.95
N GLU A 105 -12.30 -7.64 9.46
CA GLU A 105 -12.04 -8.52 10.60
C GLU A 105 -12.53 -7.92 11.92
N THR A 106 -12.37 -6.59 12.09
CA THR A 106 -12.74 -5.86 13.31
C THR A 106 -13.55 -4.61 12.99
N PRO A 107 -14.79 -4.76 12.50
CA PRO A 107 -15.63 -3.61 12.12
C PRO A 107 -15.94 -2.68 13.30
N TYR A 108 -15.89 -3.20 14.53
CA TYR A 108 -16.16 -2.48 15.78
C TYR A 108 -14.92 -2.41 16.66
N ASP A 109 -13.83 -1.83 16.14
CA ASP A 109 -12.59 -1.65 16.91
C ASP A 109 -12.80 -0.63 18.05
N THR A 110 -13.07 -1.13 19.25
CA THR A 110 -13.26 -0.31 20.46
C THR A 110 -11.94 0.23 21.00
N ILE A 111 -10.81 -0.37 20.65
CA ILE A 111 -9.47 0.08 21.09
C ILE A 111 -9.20 1.53 20.64
N PHE A 112 -9.78 1.95 19.52
CA PHE A 112 -9.62 3.30 19.00
C PHE A 112 -10.10 4.38 20.00
N TYR A 113 -11.06 4.07 20.86
CA TYR A 113 -11.55 4.99 21.88
C TYR A 113 -10.52 5.29 22.98
N HIS A 114 -9.56 4.40 23.21
CA HIS A 114 -8.49 4.61 24.20
C HIS A 114 -7.46 5.66 23.77
N TYR A 115 -7.41 5.99 22.48
CA TYR A 115 -6.49 7.00 21.94
C TYR A 115 -7.10 8.40 21.82
N HIS A 116 -8.40 8.56 22.11
CA HIS A 116 -9.10 9.83 22.04
C HIS A 116 -9.42 10.33 23.45
N HIS A 117 -8.80 11.43 23.84
CA HIS A 117 -8.90 11.99 25.20
C HIS A 117 -9.99 13.07 25.33
N SER A 118 -10.67 13.45 24.24
CA SER A 118 -11.68 14.50 24.21
C SER A 118 -13.08 13.92 23.89
N LEU A 119 -14.10 14.28 24.70
CA LEU A 119 -15.49 13.91 24.42
C LEU A 119 -15.98 14.37 23.04
N LYS A 120 -15.47 15.51 22.55
CA LYS A 120 -15.80 16.05 21.23
C LYS A 120 -15.22 15.18 20.10
N GLU A 121 -14.00 14.68 20.26
CA GLU A 121 -13.37 13.75 19.32
C GLU A 121 -14.04 12.38 19.37
N TRP A 122 -14.40 11.93 20.58
CA TRP A 122 -15.13 10.69 20.78
C TRP A 122 -16.51 10.73 20.10
N GLY A 123 -17.28 11.82 20.26
CA GLY A 123 -18.55 12.02 19.57
C GLY A 123 -18.43 12.07 18.05
N LYS A 124 -17.47 12.87 17.53
CA LYS A 124 -17.16 12.92 16.09
C LYS A 124 -16.77 11.55 15.54
N PHE A 125 -15.95 10.80 16.27
CA PHE A 125 -15.50 9.49 15.85
C PHE A 125 -16.64 8.48 15.83
N THR A 126 -17.52 8.49 16.86
CA THR A 126 -18.70 7.61 16.95
C THR A 126 -19.67 7.86 15.79
N ILE A 127 -19.99 9.13 15.51
CA ILE A 127 -20.85 9.51 14.38
C ILE A 127 -20.21 9.09 13.06
N LYS A 128 -18.92 9.38 12.88
CA LYS A 128 -18.17 8.98 11.68
C LYS A 128 -18.10 7.46 11.52
N LYS A 129 -18.01 6.71 12.62
CA LYS A 129 -18.00 5.25 12.63
C LYS A 129 -19.35 4.66 12.23
N LEU A 130 -20.44 5.17 12.81
CA LEU A 130 -21.80 4.74 12.48
C LEU A 130 -22.17 5.04 11.02
N LEU A 131 -21.85 6.23 10.53
CA LEU A 131 -22.16 6.63 9.16
C LEU A 131 -21.21 6.01 8.12
N ASN A 132 -19.92 5.87 8.45
CA ASN A 132 -18.90 5.38 7.49
C ASN A 132 -18.69 3.87 7.52
N SER A 133 -19.11 3.15 8.57
CA SER A 133 -18.91 1.71 8.67
C SER A 133 -19.54 1.01 7.45
N TRP A 134 -20.79 1.32 7.16
CA TRP A 134 -21.49 0.76 6.00
C TRP A 134 -20.89 1.20 4.64
N PHE A 135 -20.54 2.49 4.49
CA PHE A 135 -19.92 3.02 3.26
C PHE A 135 -18.48 2.54 3.05
N ARG A 136 -17.70 2.36 4.11
CA ARG A 136 -16.33 1.85 4.01
C ARG A 136 -16.27 0.39 3.61
N HIS A 137 -17.08 -0.46 4.23
CA HIS A 137 -17.19 -1.85 3.83
C HIS A 137 -17.54 -1.99 2.36
N ARG A 138 -18.47 -1.16 1.88
CA ARG A 138 -18.86 -1.15 0.48
C ARG A 138 -17.71 -0.72 -0.43
N LYS A 139 -17.05 0.40 -0.14
CA LYS A 139 -15.92 0.91 -0.96
C LYS A 139 -14.72 -0.04 -0.98
N HIS A 140 -14.31 -0.56 0.18
CA HIS A 140 -13.20 -1.52 0.25
C HIS A 140 -13.56 -2.86 -0.39
N GLY A 141 -14.79 -3.32 -0.23
CA GLY A 141 -15.28 -4.49 -0.93
C GLY A 141 -15.28 -4.32 -2.45
N GLU A 142 -15.66 -3.14 -2.94
CA GLU A 142 -15.70 -2.86 -4.38
C GLU A 142 -14.32 -2.92 -5.03
N TYR A 143 -13.27 -2.30 -4.43
CA TYR A 143 -11.95 -2.37 -5.06
C TYR A 143 -11.37 -3.78 -5.05
N LEU A 144 -11.56 -4.56 -3.97
CA LEU A 144 -11.14 -5.96 -3.93
C LEU A 144 -11.87 -6.81 -4.97
N ARG A 145 -13.17 -6.62 -5.15
CA ARG A 145 -13.94 -7.30 -6.20
C ARG A 145 -13.44 -6.97 -7.61
N ARG A 146 -13.02 -5.72 -7.87
CA ARG A 146 -12.37 -5.37 -9.14
C ARG A 146 -11.08 -6.15 -9.37
N TYR A 147 -10.29 -6.38 -8.31
CA TYR A 147 -9.10 -7.24 -8.38
C TYR A 147 -9.43 -8.70 -8.68
N ILE A 148 -10.58 -9.20 -8.20
CA ILE A 148 -11.05 -10.56 -8.50
C ILE A 148 -11.35 -10.73 -9.98
N GLN A 149 -12.03 -9.76 -10.57
CA GLN A 149 -12.53 -9.80 -11.94
C GLN A 149 -11.48 -9.51 -13.01
N SER A 150 -10.37 -8.88 -12.64
CA SER A 150 -9.32 -8.43 -13.56
C SER A 150 -8.11 -9.37 -13.62
N SER A 151 -7.16 -9.07 -14.49
CA SER A 151 -5.85 -9.73 -14.56
C SER A 151 -4.92 -9.37 -13.39
N PHE A 152 -5.42 -8.71 -12.35
CA PHE A 152 -4.66 -8.29 -11.20
C PHE A 152 -4.27 -9.46 -10.30
N ARG A 153 -3.10 -9.29 -9.67
CA ARG A 153 -2.59 -10.22 -8.66
C ARG A 153 -2.42 -9.50 -7.35
N LEU A 154 -2.78 -10.16 -6.25
CA LEU A 154 -2.62 -9.64 -4.91
C LEU A 154 -1.35 -10.18 -4.27
N ILE A 155 -0.67 -9.30 -3.57
CA ILE A 155 0.41 -9.64 -2.65
C ILE A 155 -0.10 -9.37 -1.25
N THR A 156 0.10 -10.30 -0.33
CA THR A 156 -0.19 -10.13 1.09
C THR A 156 1.07 -10.22 1.93
N VAL A 157 1.04 -9.61 3.10
CA VAL A 157 2.21 -9.58 3.99
C VAL A 157 2.23 -10.73 5.01
N SER A 158 1.19 -11.58 5.00
CA SER A 158 1.07 -12.73 5.89
C SER A 158 0.05 -13.75 5.35
N GLU A 159 0.16 -15.00 5.80
CA GLU A 159 -0.84 -16.04 5.54
C GLU A 159 -2.19 -15.66 6.16
N HIS A 160 -2.18 -15.02 7.33
CA HIS A 160 -3.41 -14.51 7.94
C HIS A 160 -4.17 -13.60 6.97
N SER A 161 -3.51 -12.60 6.39
CA SER A 161 -4.14 -11.70 5.42
C SER A 161 -4.62 -12.43 4.16
N ARG A 162 -3.91 -13.49 3.72
CA ARG A 162 -4.33 -14.33 2.60
C ARG A 162 -5.63 -15.06 2.93
N TYR A 163 -5.70 -15.74 4.08
CA TYR A 163 -6.90 -16.44 4.51
C TYR A 163 -8.07 -15.49 4.77
N SER A 164 -7.83 -14.31 5.31
CA SER A 164 -8.85 -13.28 5.46
C SER A 164 -9.44 -12.86 4.12
N ILE A 165 -8.60 -12.63 3.08
CA ILE A 165 -9.11 -12.32 1.74
C ILE A 165 -9.98 -13.46 1.21
N LEU A 166 -9.53 -14.70 1.28
CA LEU A 166 -10.30 -15.85 0.79
C LEU A 166 -11.61 -16.07 1.57
N SER A 167 -11.60 -15.75 2.87
CA SER A 167 -12.79 -15.87 3.74
C SER A 167 -13.85 -14.81 3.42
N PHE A 168 -13.44 -13.54 3.24
CA PHE A 168 -14.36 -12.45 2.96
C PHE A 168 -14.74 -12.33 1.48
N PHE A 169 -13.93 -12.90 0.59
CA PHE A 169 -14.11 -12.88 -0.86
C PHE A 169 -13.89 -14.29 -1.43
N PRO A 170 -14.83 -15.22 -1.21
CA PRO A 170 -14.66 -16.60 -1.62
C PRO A 170 -14.57 -16.80 -3.15
N GLU A 171 -14.99 -15.80 -3.92
CA GLU A 171 -14.81 -15.76 -5.36
C GLU A 171 -13.36 -15.47 -5.80
N MET A 172 -12.49 -15.05 -4.89
CA MET A 172 -11.07 -14.84 -5.16
C MET A 172 -10.34 -16.16 -5.30
N LYS A 173 -9.69 -16.37 -6.43
CA LYS A 173 -8.88 -17.56 -6.65
C LYS A 173 -7.57 -17.46 -5.88
N ASP A 174 -7.24 -18.50 -5.14
CA ASP A 174 -6.03 -18.58 -4.33
C ASP A 174 -4.74 -18.37 -5.14
N GLU A 175 -4.71 -18.86 -6.37
CA GLU A 175 -3.59 -18.68 -7.30
C GLU A 175 -3.27 -17.22 -7.65
N LYS A 176 -4.23 -16.30 -7.44
CA LYS A 176 -4.05 -14.85 -7.64
C LYS A 176 -3.37 -14.17 -6.46
N ILE A 177 -3.22 -14.86 -5.32
CA ILE A 177 -2.66 -14.29 -4.11
C ILE A 177 -1.26 -14.88 -3.86
N ARG A 178 -0.30 -14.01 -3.58
CA ARG A 178 1.05 -14.40 -3.16
C ARG A 178 1.36 -13.78 -1.80
N VAL A 179 1.99 -14.56 -0.93
CA VAL A 179 2.42 -14.07 0.38
C VAL A 179 3.88 -13.67 0.30
N PHE A 180 4.14 -12.39 0.53
CA PHE A 180 5.49 -11.85 0.72
C PHE A 180 5.56 -11.20 2.09
N TYR A 181 6.17 -11.88 3.04
CA TYR A 181 6.31 -11.38 4.41
C TYR A 181 6.97 -10.01 4.43
N SER A 182 6.50 -9.16 5.33
CA SER A 182 7.09 -7.84 5.52
C SER A 182 8.58 -7.97 5.81
N PRO A 183 9.44 -7.19 5.12
CA PRO A 183 10.87 -7.25 5.36
C PRO A 183 11.18 -6.86 6.80
N ASN A 184 12.01 -7.67 7.46
CA ASN A 184 12.51 -7.35 8.79
C ASN A 184 13.49 -6.18 8.70
N THR A 185 13.17 -5.06 9.35
CA THR A 185 14.01 -3.85 9.39
C THR A 185 14.99 -3.85 10.56
N SER A 186 14.90 -4.82 11.47
CA SER A 186 15.75 -4.93 12.66
C SER A 186 17.05 -5.72 12.45
N CYS A 187 17.38 -6.10 11.22
CA CYS A 187 18.62 -6.80 10.90
C CYS A 187 19.81 -5.81 10.80
N GLY A 188 20.17 -5.19 11.93
CA GLY A 188 21.31 -4.31 12.05
C GLY A 188 21.37 -3.71 13.45
N GLU A 189 22.18 -4.30 14.29
CA GLU A 189 22.45 -4.09 15.72
C GLU A 189 21.64 -5.03 16.63
N LYS A 190 22.20 -6.20 16.88
CA LYS A 190 22.00 -6.87 18.15
C LYS A 190 22.51 -5.90 19.22
N LYS A 191 21.62 -5.14 19.84
CA LYS A 191 21.95 -4.54 21.14
C LYS A 191 22.21 -5.71 22.05
N GLU A 192 23.47 -5.90 22.44
CA GLU A 192 23.82 -6.80 23.55
C GLU A 192 22.93 -6.39 24.71
N ARG A 193 22.07 -7.31 25.14
CA ARG A 193 21.33 -7.14 26.38
C ARG A 193 22.40 -7.24 27.47
N ASN A 194 22.70 -6.14 28.13
CA ASN A 194 23.45 -6.19 29.38
C ASN A 194 22.71 -7.14 30.30
N PRO A 195 23.36 -8.22 30.79
CA PRO A 195 22.78 -9.04 31.82
C PRO A 195 22.66 -8.18 33.07
N ALA A 196 21.45 -8.07 33.62
CA ALA A 196 21.19 -7.49 34.92
C ALA A 196 21.63 -8.43 36.02
#